data_df3e8ad91c1a62f4f3f5960f1043687c
#
_entry.id   df3e8ad91c1a62f4f3f5960f1043687c
#
_cell.length_a   1.000
_cell.length_b   1.000
_cell.length_c   1.000
_cell.angle_alpha   90.00
_cell.angle_beta   90.00
_cell.angle_gamma   90.00
#
_symmetry.space_group_name_H-M   'P 1'
#
loop_
_entity.id
_entity.type
_entity.pdbx_description
1 polymer ?
#
loop_
_entity_poly.entity_id
_entity_poly.type
_entity_poly.pdbx_seq_one_letter_code
_entity_poly.pdbx_strand_id
1 'polypeptide(L)'
;MAASIELACEGASALISPTGASLRSLTVDDRPVVVSVGAFDGAVLAPWPNRIAEGSFVFDGSVHRLPITEPERATALHGLVADSDWTVLEKSESSVRLEFALEPTPGYPFSFALEVEYRLHDDGLQISAEARNRGSRRAPFGFGFHPWLAPGAGAAPARTVDDAQLVIPAETWVDTDERLIPTEFRPFDDGTVIPADHVVDGSACIVCKDFRGLRTIGGTVLDDAYSTPRRGDDGWSRARLRGSDHREIVIGMGPGFRTWQVCTGDDLESDRARQAIAIEPMTCPPNAFASGTEGDDFDVVEPGGRLAVEWSVSLLPDSAG
;
A
#
# COMPACT_ATOMS: atom_id res chain seq x y z
N MET A 1 23.34 -7.32 -4.05
CA MET A 1 22.27 -6.31 -4.16
C MET A 1 22.51 -5.54 -5.45
N ALA A 2 21.53 -5.48 -6.34
CA ALA A 2 21.59 -4.65 -7.53
C ALA A 2 21.71 -3.16 -7.14
N ALA A 3 22.38 -2.35 -7.98
CA ALA A 3 22.51 -0.92 -7.69
C ALA A 3 21.15 -0.23 -7.76
N SER A 4 20.90 0.69 -6.84
CA SER A 4 19.70 1.52 -6.87
C SER A 4 19.69 2.43 -8.10
N ILE A 5 18.50 2.77 -8.57
CA ILE A 5 18.23 3.55 -9.77
C ILE A 5 17.77 4.92 -9.32
N GLU A 6 18.53 5.93 -9.67
CA GLU A 6 18.15 7.32 -9.46
C GLU A 6 17.36 7.83 -10.67
N LEU A 7 16.24 8.50 -10.39
CA LEU A 7 15.46 9.30 -11.33
C LEU A 7 15.54 10.75 -10.91
N ALA A 8 15.61 11.66 -11.86
CA ALA A 8 15.66 13.09 -11.62
C ALA A 8 14.89 13.87 -12.69
N CYS A 9 14.25 14.96 -12.28
CA CYS A 9 13.72 16.01 -13.13
C CYS A 9 13.82 17.35 -12.37
N GLU A 10 13.38 18.45 -12.97
CA GLU A 10 13.41 19.76 -12.30
C GLU A 10 12.58 19.70 -11.00
N GLY A 11 13.21 20.00 -9.86
CA GLY A 11 12.57 20.05 -8.54
C GLY A 11 12.28 18.71 -7.88
N ALA A 12 12.46 17.56 -8.56
CA ALA A 12 12.15 16.26 -7.98
C ALA A 12 13.22 15.20 -8.23
N SER A 13 13.34 14.26 -7.27
CA SER A 13 14.20 13.09 -7.38
C SER A 13 13.57 11.86 -6.72
N ALA A 14 13.83 10.67 -7.27
CA ALA A 14 13.36 9.41 -6.71
C ALA A 14 14.46 8.35 -6.76
N LEU A 15 14.44 7.44 -5.79
CA LEU A 15 15.33 6.29 -5.72
C LEU A 15 14.51 5.01 -5.79
N ILE A 16 14.76 4.20 -6.82
CA ILE A 16 14.11 2.91 -7.03
C ILE A 16 15.13 1.80 -6.79
N SER A 17 14.78 0.80 -6.00
CA SER A 17 15.55 -0.43 -5.84
C SER A 17 15.05 -1.50 -6.81
N PRO A 18 15.91 -2.20 -7.54
CA PRO A 18 15.50 -3.38 -8.29
C PRO A 18 14.96 -4.51 -7.39
N THR A 19 15.44 -4.61 -6.15
CA THR A 19 14.85 -5.56 -5.19
C THR A 19 13.46 -5.09 -4.78
N GLY A 20 12.45 -5.92 -5.06
CA GLY A 20 11.04 -5.62 -4.83
C GLY A 20 10.46 -4.55 -5.78
N ALA A 21 11.22 -4.11 -6.80
CA ALA A 21 10.93 -2.91 -7.58
C ALA A 21 10.55 -1.72 -6.67
N SER A 22 11.27 -1.53 -5.56
CA SER A 22 10.84 -0.71 -4.42
C SER A 22 11.09 0.78 -4.61
N LEU A 23 10.07 1.61 -4.37
CA LEU A 23 10.22 3.07 -4.27
C LEU A 23 10.83 3.45 -2.91
N ARG A 24 12.16 3.63 -2.87
CA ARG A 24 12.92 3.86 -1.62
C ARG A 24 12.82 5.28 -1.11
N SER A 25 12.77 6.25 -2.01
CA SER A 25 12.57 7.65 -1.66
C SER A 25 11.98 8.43 -2.82
N LEU A 26 11.26 9.49 -2.48
CA LEU A 26 10.83 10.56 -3.37
C LEU A 26 11.00 11.88 -2.63
N THR A 27 11.64 12.85 -3.27
CA THR A 27 11.81 14.21 -2.78
C THR A 27 11.27 15.16 -3.84
N VAL A 28 10.50 16.15 -3.42
CA VAL A 28 9.95 17.22 -4.27
C VAL A 28 10.22 18.56 -3.60
N ASP A 29 10.86 19.50 -4.28
CA ASP A 29 11.27 20.80 -3.74
C ASP A 29 12.05 20.67 -2.42
N ASP A 30 13.05 19.80 -2.37
CA ASP A 30 13.84 19.44 -1.19
C ASP A 30 13.03 18.88 0.00
N ARG A 31 11.73 18.63 -0.18
CA ARG A 31 10.86 18.05 0.83
C ARG A 31 10.72 16.53 0.63
N PRO A 32 11.07 15.70 1.63
CA PRO A 32 10.81 14.27 1.56
C PRO A 32 9.31 13.97 1.44
N VAL A 33 8.93 13.15 0.48
CA VAL A 33 7.56 12.69 0.23
C VAL A 33 7.45 11.20 0.59
N VAL A 34 8.33 10.37 0.01
CA VAL A 34 8.46 8.95 0.35
C VAL A 34 9.81 8.76 1.03
N VAL A 35 9.83 7.93 2.08
CA VAL A 35 11.02 7.60 2.87
C VAL A 35 11.10 6.10 3.13
N SER A 36 12.27 5.62 3.54
CA SER A 36 12.47 4.23 3.96
C SER A 36 12.54 4.14 5.48
N VAL A 37 11.86 3.15 6.05
CA VAL A 37 11.84 2.86 7.50
C VAL A 37 12.23 1.41 7.83
N GLY A 38 12.53 0.59 6.82
CA GLY A 38 13.04 -0.78 6.99
C GLY A 38 11.99 -1.89 6.93
N ALA A 39 10.70 -1.56 6.68
CA ALA A 39 9.64 -2.54 6.54
C ALA A 39 8.99 -2.42 5.15
N PHE A 40 9.22 -3.38 4.27
CA PHE A 40 8.71 -3.43 2.90
C PHE A 40 8.85 -2.12 2.09
N ASP A 41 9.82 -1.28 2.44
CA ASP A 41 10.05 0.08 1.95
C ASP A 41 9.74 0.29 0.45
N GLY A 42 8.51 0.70 0.14
CA GLY A 42 8.04 0.98 -1.22
C GLY A 42 7.92 -0.24 -2.14
N ALA A 43 7.99 -1.46 -1.61
CA ALA A 43 7.99 -2.69 -2.40
C ALA A 43 6.65 -2.93 -3.13
N VAL A 44 6.73 -3.60 -4.26
CA VAL A 44 5.59 -4.19 -4.96
C VAL A 44 5.17 -5.45 -4.22
N LEU A 45 3.90 -5.55 -3.89
CA LEU A 45 3.28 -6.66 -3.19
C LEU A 45 2.44 -7.46 -4.19
N ALA A 46 2.90 -8.63 -4.56
CA ALA A 46 2.22 -9.51 -5.52
C ALA A 46 2.62 -10.97 -5.26
N PRO A 47 1.76 -11.94 -5.60
CA PRO A 47 0.46 -11.89 -6.23
C PRO A 47 -0.72 -11.64 -5.26
N TRP A 48 -0.47 -11.31 -4.02
CA TRP A 48 -1.43 -10.78 -3.05
C TRP A 48 -0.75 -9.73 -2.16
N PRO A 49 -1.40 -8.59 -1.90
CA PRO A 49 -1.01 -7.69 -0.83
C PRO A 49 -1.57 -8.17 0.51
N ASN A 50 -1.00 -7.68 1.61
CA ASN A 50 -1.44 -7.98 2.96
C ASN A 50 -1.45 -9.48 3.29
N ARG A 51 -2.30 -9.95 4.20
CA ARG A 51 -2.29 -11.28 4.83
C ARG A 51 -3.21 -12.27 4.16
N ILE A 52 -2.81 -13.56 4.13
CA ILE A 52 -3.67 -14.71 3.90
C ILE A 52 -3.58 -15.60 5.14
N ALA A 53 -4.72 -15.76 5.84
CA ALA A 53 -4.83 -16.55 7.06
C ALA A 53 -4.40 -18.00 6.84
N GLU A 54 -3.63 -18.57 7.77
CA GLU A 54 -3.06 -19.94 7.69
C GLU A 54 -2.24 -20.20 6.42
N GLY A 55 -1.90 -19.12 5.65
CA GLY A 55 -1.29 -19.27 4.33
C GLY A 55 -2.12 -20.17 3.39
N SER A 56 -3.43 -20.26 3.57
CA SER A 56 -4.24 -21.25 2.85
C SER A 56 -5.44 -20.60 2.18
N PHE A 57 -5.69 -20.99 0.92
CA PHE A 57 -6.87 -20.58 0.19
C PHE A 57 -7.35 -21.70 -0.74
N VAL A 58 -8.61 -21.58 -1.17
CA VAL A 58 -9.22 -22.52 -2.14
C VAL A 58 -9.46 -21.79 -3.45
N PHE A 59 -8.94 -22.31 -4.55
CA PHE A 59 -9.18 -21.78 -5.87
C PHE A 59 -9.43 -22.93 -6.86
N ASP A 60 -10.48 -22.82 -7.68
CA ASP A 60 -10.93 -23.87 -8.62
C ASP A 60 -11.02 -25.26 -7.99
N GLY A 61 -11.54 -25.34 -6.74
CA GLY A 61 -11.71 -26.59 -5.99
C GLY A 61 -10.40 -27.20 -5.46
N SER A 62 -9.28 -26.54 -5.64
CA SER A 62 -7.97 -26.97 -5.14
C SER A 62 -7.55 -26.15 -3.92
N VAL A 63 -7.02 -26.83 -2.90
CA VAL A 63 -6.44 -26.15 -1.73
C VAL A 63 -4.99 -25.78 -2.02
N HIS A 64 -4.66 -24.52 -1.85
CA HIS A 64 -3.31 -23.97 -1.99
C HIS A 64 -2.75 -23.64 -0.61
N ARG A 65 -1.47 -23.95 -0.38
CA ARG A 65 -0.76 -23.69 0.89
C ARG A 65 0.51 -22.90 0.62
N LEU A 66 0.48 -21.65 1.03
CA LEU A 66 1.59 -20.69 0.94
C LEU A 66 2.54 -20.87 2.13
N PRO A 67 3.80 -20.50 2.01
CA PRO A 67 4.70 -20.39 3.15
C PRO A 67 4.15 -19.39 4.17
N ILE A 68 4.21 -19.73 5.45
CA ILE A 68 3.94 -18.78 6.53
C ILE A 68 5.16 -17.87 6.66
N THR A 69 4.99 -16.60 6.35
CA THR A 69 6.05 -15.58 6.39
C THR A 69 5.96 -14.65 7.60
N GLU A 70 4.80 -14.65 8.29
CA GLU A 70 4.53 -13.97 9.54
C GLU A 70 4.08 -15.00 10.59
N PRO A 71 5.03 -15.74 11.23
CA PRO A 71 4.70 -16.86 12.11
C PRO A 71 3.87 -16.48 13.34
N GLU A 72 4.09 -15.31 13.91
CA GLU A 72 3.40 -14.79 15.08
C GLU A 72 1.89 -14.59 14.84
N ARG A 73 1.49 -14.36 13.59
CA ARG A 73 0.09 -14.26 13.17
C ARG A 73 -0.40 -15.47 12.36
N ALA A 74 0.48 -16.45 12.11
CA ALA A 74 0.21 -17.61 11.26
C ALA A 74 -0.32 -17.22 9.87
N THR A 75 0.31 -16.24 9.20
CA THR A 75 -0.14 -15.71 7.90
C THR A 75 0.94 -15.78 6.84
N ALA A 76 0.51 -15.82 5.59
CA ALA A 76 1.35 -15.51 4.43
C ALA A 76 1.17 -14.01 4.10
N LEU A 77 2.24 -13.23 4.27
CA LEU A 77 2.21 -11.78 4.16
C LEU A 77 2.86 -11.31 2.86
N HIS A 78 2.22 -10.36 2.16
CA HIS A 78 2.74 -9.52 1.08
C HIS A 78 3.28 -10.23 -0.17
N GLY A 79 2.78 -11.43 -0.46
CA GLY A 79 3.07 -12.10 -1.72
C GLY A 79 4.46 -12.75 -1.79
N LEU A 80 5.05 -12.75 -2.99
CA LEU A 80 6.24 -13.53 -3.31
C LEU A 80 7.37 -12.69 -3.98
N VAL A 81 7.16 -11.38 -4.21
CA VAL A 81 8.06 -10.60 -5.05
C VAL A 81 8.73 -9.42 -4.35
N ALA A 82 8.34 -9.12 -3.10
CA ALA A 82 8.82 -7.96 -2.35
C ALA A 82 10.33 -7.98 -2.09
N ASP A 83 10.92 -9.18 -1.95
CA ASP A 83 12.36 -9.37 -1.72
C ASP A 83 13.09 -9.91 -2.96
N SER A 84 12.42 -9.96 -4.11
CA SER A 84 12.99 -10.51 -5.35
C SER A 84 13.69 -9.43 -6.17
N ASP A 85 14.75 -9.80 -6.89
CA ASP A 85 15.43 -8.88 -7.80
C ASP A 85 14.71 -8.82 -9.15
N TRP A 86 14.27 -7.63 -9.53
CA TRP A 86 13.61 -7.34 -10.80
C TRP A 86 14.63 -6.89 -11.83
N THR A 87 14.38 -7.21 -13.09
CA THR A 87 15.22 -6.84 -14.22
C THR A 87 14.81 -5.46 -14.75
N VAL A 88 15.78 -4.57 -14.92
CA VAL A 88 15.53 -3.28 -15.58
C VAL A 88 15.41 -3.51 -17.08
N LEU A 89 14.26 -3.16 -17.67
CA LEU A 89 14.02 -3.22 -19.11
C LEU A 89 14.44 -1.94 -19.79
N GLU A 90 14.03 -0.82 -19.26
CA GLU A 90 14.28 0.51 -19.83
C GLU A 90 14.53 1.51 -18.69
N LYS A 91 15.42 2.47 -18.96
CA LYS A 91 15.70 3.58 -18.05
C LYS A 91 15.96 4.85 -18.84
N SER A 92 15.39 5.96 -18.39
CA SER A 92 15.74 7.32 -18.78
C SER A 92 16.18 8.13 -17.56
N GLU A 93 16.33 9.43 -17.68
CA GLU A 93 16.59 10.33 -16.55
C GLU A 93 15.42 10.39 -15.58
N SER A 94 14.16 10.38 -16.09
CA SER A 94 12.93 10.53 -15.29
C SER A 94 12.03 9.30 -15.27
N SER A 95 12.43 8.17 -15.84
CA SER A 95 11.61 6.95 -15.79
C SER A 95 12.45 5.68 -15.74
N VAL A 96 11.85 4.63 -15.15
CA VAL A 96 12.39 3.27 -15.19
C VAL A 96 11.26 2.26 -15.32
N ARG A 97 11.45 1.25 -16.16
CA ARG A 97 10.57 0.09 -16.29
C ARG A 97 11.31 -1.17 -15.86
N LEU A 98 10.70 -1.93 -14.95
CA LEU A 98 11.23 -3.17 -14.42
C LEU A 98 10.26 -4.32 -14.73
N GLU A 99 10.82 -5.52 -14.90
CA GLU A 99 10.05 -6.77 -15.06
C GLU A 99 10.46 -7.83 -14.06
N PHE A 100 9.51 -8.71 -13.75
CA PHE A 100 9.74 -9.93 -12.98
C PHE A 100 8.94 -11.09 -13.55
N ALA A 101 9.59 -12.24 -13.72
CA ALA A 101 8.92 -13.49 -14.09
C ALA A 101 8.56 -14.25 -12.79
N LEU A 102 7.27 -14.23 -12.43
CA LEU A 102 6.77 -15.02 -11.31
C LEU A 102 6.54 -16.45 -11.77
N GLU A 103 7.46 -17.34 -11.39
CA GLU A 103 7.38 -18.75 -11.70
C GLU A 103 6.46 -19.51 -10.71
N PRO A 104 5.84 -20.60 -11.14
CA PRO A 104 4.99 -21.41 -10.27
C PRO A 104 5.73 -21.93 -9.04
N THR A 105 5.09 -21.81 -7.87
CA THR A 105 5.55 -22.39 -6.61
C THR A 105 4.55 -23.45 -6.11
N PRO A 106 4.91 -24.34 -5.18
CA PRO A 106 3.99 -25.34 -4.64
C PRO A 106 2.69 -24.75 -4.07
N GLY A 107 2.77 -23.59 -3.43
CA GLY A 107 1.62 -22.90 -2.83
C GLY A 107 0.89 -21.95 -3.79
N TYR A 108 1.54 -21.52 -4.87
CA TYR A 108 0.98 -20.63 -5.89
C TYR A 108 1.41 -21.13 -7.29
N PRO A 109 0.73 -22.16 -7.84
CA PRO A 109 1.17 -22.86 -9.06
C PRO A 109 0.73 -22.12 -10.34
N PHE A 110 0.90 -20.81 -10.37
CA PHE A 110 0.54 -19.94 -11.48
C PHE A 110 1.75 -19.13 -11.94
N SER A 111 1.82 -18.82 -13.23
CA SER A 111 2.94 -18.11 -13.85
C SER A 111 2.49 -16.75 -14.38
N PHE A 112 3.22 -15.69 -14.00
CA PHE A 112 2.96 -14.33 -14.45
C PHE A 112 4.22 -13.67 -14.98
N ALA A 113 4.06 -12.78 -15.96
CA ALA A 113 5.01 -11.71 -16.22
C ALA A 113 4.47 -10.44 -15.54
N LEU A 114 5.28 -9.85 -14.70
CA LEU A 114 4.97 -8.60 -14.00
C LEU A 114 5.84 -7.48 -14.59
N GLU A 115 5.24 -6.33 -14.86
CA GLU A 115 5.95 -5.12 -15.24
C GLU A 115 5.52 -3.97 -14.34
N VAL A 116 6.47 -3.11 -13.96
CA VAL A 116 6.20 -1.88 -13.23
C VAL A 116 7.02 -0.75 -13.85
N GLU A 117 6.36 0.37 -14.17
CA GLU A 117 7.01 1.59 -14.63
C GLU A 117 6.83 2.70 -13.59
N TYR A 118 7.91 3.37 -13.28
CA TYR A 118 7.98 4.58 -12.48
C TYR A 118 8.30 5.75 -13.39
N ARG A 119 7.47 6.80 -13.36
CA ARG A 119 7.66 8.02 -14.15
C ARG A 119 7.61 9.23 -13.22
N LEU A 120 8.76 9.90 -13.13
CA LEU A 120 8.93 11.09 -12.29
C LEU A 120 8.49 12.34 -13.04
N HIS A 121 7.75 13.19 -12.34
CA HIS A 121 7.31 14.53 -12.73
C HIS A 121 7.82 15.55 -11.70
N ASP A 122 7.69 16.82 -11.99
CA ASP A 122 8.12 17.93 -11.12
C ASP A 122 7.40 17.98 -9.77
N ASP A 123 6.16 17.49 -9.71
CA ASP A 123 5.33 17.47 -8.51
C ASP A 123 5.23 16.08 -7.82
N GLY A 124 5.79 15.03 -8.42
CA GLY A 124 5.67 13.68 -7.86
C GLY A 124 5.94 12.54 -8.84
N LEU A 125 5.36 11.38 -8.55
CA LEU A 125 5.62 10.14 -9.28
C LEU A 125 4.30 9.49 -9.70
N GLN A 126 4.24 9.05 -10.95
CA GLN A 126 3.21 8.17 -11.48
C GLN A 126 3.77 6.76 -11.62
N ILE A 127 3.00 5.76 -11.22
CA ILE A 127 3.37 4.36 -11.26
C ILE A 127 2.29 3.58 -12.01
N SER A 128 2.71 2.80 -13.00
CA SER A 128 1.85 1.82 -13.68
C SER A 128 2.38 0.41 -13.46
N ALA A 129 1.47 -0.55 -13.30
CA ALA A 129 1.82 -1.95 -13.14
C ALA A 129 0.91 -2.85 -13.96
N GLU A 130 1.49 -3.88 -14.55
CA GLU A 130 0.78 -4.91 -15.30
C GLU A 130 1.20 -6.31 -14.83
N ALA A 131 0.22 -7.19 -14.65
CA ALA A 131 0.42 -8.62 -14.45
C ALA A 131 -0.23 -9.37 -15.61
N ARG A 132 0.55 -10.14 -16.36
CA ARG A 132 0.07 -10.97 -17.45
C ARG A 132 0.18 -12.46 -17.07
N ASN A 133 -0.94 -13.16 -17.10
CA ASN A 133 -0.97 -14.60 -16.88
C ASN A 133 -0.31 -15.33 -18.05
N ARG A 134 0.83 -15.97 -17.80
CA ARG A 134 1.60 -16.78 -18.78
C ARG A 134 1.31 -18.27 -18.68
N GLY A 135 0.52 -18.65 -17.68
CA GLY A 135 0.11 -20.05 -17.47
C GLY A 135 -1.01 -20.50 -18.40
N SER A 136 -1.39 -21.75 -18.26
CA SER A 136 -2.48 -22.38 -19.02
C SER A 136 -3.80 -22.43 -18.24
N ARG A 137 -3.83 -21.90 -17.01
CA ARG A 137 -5.00 -21.86 -16.13
C ARG A 137 -5.26 -20.43 -15.69
N ARG A 138 -6.52 -20.11 -15.39
CA ARG A 138 -6.87 -18.87 -14.73
C ARG A 138 -6.25 -18.83 -13.33
N ALA A 139 -5.98 -17.65 -12.82
CA ALA A 139 -5.25 -17.49 -11.59
C ALA A 139 -5.76 -16.29 -10.79
N PRO A 140 -5.91 -16.41 -9.44
CA PRO A 140 -6.20 -15.29 -8.57
C PRO A 140 -4.98 -14.39 -8.49
N PHE A 141 -5.17 -13.08 -8.56
CA PHE A 141 -4.06 -12.12 -8.52
C PHE A 141 -4.46 -10.82 -7.85
N GLY A 142 -3.53 -10.22 -7.12
CA GLY A 142 -3.65 -8.88 -6.57
C GLY A 142 -2.32 -8.16 -6.53
N PHE A 143 -2.38 -6.82 -6.76
CA PHE A 143 -1.28 -5.89 -6.51
C PHE A 143 -1.51 -5.10 -5.23
N GLY A 144 -0.40 -4.77 -4.54
CA GLY A 144 -0.29 -3.71 -3.56
C GLY A 144 1.06 -3.02 -3.68
N PHE A 145 1.16 -1.84 -3.08
CA PHE A 145 2.39 -1.05 -3.02
C PHE A 145 2.53 -0.48 -1.62
N HIS A 146 3.74 -0.51 -1.06
CA HIS A 146 3.97 -0.20 0.36
C HIS A 146 4.79 1.10 0.59
N PRO A 147 4.37 2.26 0.03
CA PRO A 147 5.09 3.50 0.23
C PRO A 147 4.94 4.00 1.67
N TRP A 148 6.05 4.40 2.29
CA TRP A 148 6.07 5.11 3.56
C TRP A 148 6.16 6.61 3.30
N LEU A 149 5.16 7.36 3.74
CA LEU A 149 5.05 8.80 3.51
C LEU A 149 5.62 9.59 4.68
N ALA A 150 6.38 10.63 4.37
CA ALA A 150 6.96 11.51 5.38
C ALA A 150 5.91 12.48 5.93
N PRO A 151 5.67 12.53 7.26
CA PRO A 151 4.61 13.34 7.87
C PRO A 151 4.92 14.84 7.95
N GLY A 152 6.06 15.29 7.40
CA GLY A 152 6.46 16.69 7.39
C GLY A 152 7.87 16.89 6.86
N ALA A 153 8.31 18.13 6.72
CA ALA A 153 9.68 18.50 6.42
C ALA A 153 10.61 18.21 7.61
N GLY A 154 11.88 18.02 7.33
CA GLY A 154 12.90 17.76 8.34
C GLY A 154 13.29 16.30 8.48
N ALA A 155 14.32 16.04 9.29
CA ALA A 155 14.84 14.70 9.55
C ALA A 155 14.23 14.12 10.85
N ALA A 156 14.12 12.79 10.90
CA ALA A 156 13.81 12.10 12.15
C ALA A 156 14.87 12.45 13.23
N PRO A 157 14.52 12.50 14.53
CA PRO A 157 13.21 12.23 15.13
C PRO A 157 12.29 13.47 15.26
N ALA A 158 12.61 14.59 14.63
CA ALA A 158 11.87 15.85 14.81
C ALA A 158 10.46 15.85 14.19
N ARG A 159 10.13 14.79 13.43
CA ARG A 159 8.81 14.61 12.82
C ARG A 159 8.21 13.27 13.26
N THR A 160 6.93 13.28 13.54
CA THR A 160 6.14 12.09 13.80
C THR A 160 4.80 12.20 13.08
N VAL A 161 4.12 11.09 12.93
CA VAL A 161 2.78 11.05 12.34
C VAL A 161 1.73 11.71 13.24
N ASP A 162 2.03 11.91 14.52
CA ASP A 162 1.07 12.41 15.52
C ASP A 162 0.52 13.79 15.16
N ASP A 163 1.37 14.69 14.66
CA ASP A 163 0.99 16.05 14.30
C ASP A 163 0.42 16.16 12.87
N ALA A 164 0.50 15.08 12.10
CA ALA A 164 -0.03 15.06 10.74
C ALA A 164 -1.55 14.91 10.72
N GLN A 165 -2.15 15.45 9.66
CA GLN A 165 -3.59 15.29 9.39
C GLN A 165 -3.78 14.35 8.21
N LEU A 166 -4.77 13.46 8.33
CA LEU A 166 -5.02 12.37 7.37
C LEU A 166 -6.45 12.44 6.82
N VAL A 167 -6.59 12.12 5.53
CA VAL A 167 -7.86 11.78 4.88
C VAL A 167 -7.71 10.45 4.16
N ILE A 168 -8.60 9.51 4.45
CA ILE A 168 -8.76 8.24 3.72
C ILE A 168 -10.17 8.22 3.12
N PRO A 169 -10.30 8.37 1.80
CA PRO A 169 -11.60 8.47 1.14
C PRO A 169 -12.21 7.08 0.90
N ALA A 170 -12.76 6.48 1.93
CA ALA A 170 -13.38 5.16 1.88
C ALA A 170 -14.71 5.14 2.65
N GLU A 171 -15.65 4.28 2.24
CA GLU A 171 -16.96 4.15 2.87
C GLU A 171 -17.00 3.07 3.95
N THR A 172 -15.98 2.21 3.98
CA THR A 172 -15.97 1.02 4.83
C THR A 172 -14.63 0.88 5.53
N TRP A 173 -14.66 0.68 6.84
CA TRP A 173 -13.52 0.23 7.62
C TRP A 173 -13.56 -1.28 7.79
N VAL A 174 -12.41 -1.94 7.70
CA VAL A 174 -12.28 -3.38 7.86
C VAL A 174 -11.87 -3.70 9.29
N ASP A 175 -12.81 -4.24 10.08
CA ASP A 175 -12.53 -4.71 11.43
C ASP A 175 -11.77 -6.03 11.39
N THR A 176 -10.83 -6.22 12.31
CA THR A 176 -9.93 -7.37 12.32
C THR A 176 -9.85 -8.02 13.69
N ASP A 177 -9.48 -9.29 13.72
CA ASP A 177 -9.06 -9.97 14.95
C ASP A 177 -7.63 -9.53 15.38
N GLU A 178 -7.13 -10.09 16.48
CA GLU A 178 -5.78 -9.84 17.01
C GLU A 178 -4.64 -10.27 16.07
N ARG A 179 -4.95 -11.05 15.04
CA ARG A 179 -4.02 -11.47 13.98
C ARG A 179 -4.08 -10.55 12.76
N LEU A 180 -4.87 -9.49 12.82
CA LEU A 180 -5.15 -8.57 11.72
C LEU A 180 -5.81 -9.26 10.51
N ILE A 181 -6.62 -10.28 10.79
CA ILE A 181 -7.45 -10.95 9.79
C ILE A 181 -8.87 -10.34 9.83
N PRO A 182 -9.44 -9.97 8.68
CA PRO A 182 -10.77 -9.38 8.60
C PRO A 182 -11.85 -10.24 9.28
N THR A 183 -12.64 -9.61 10.14
CA THR A 183 -13.80 -10.19 10.78
C THR A 183 -15.10 -9.57 10.30
N GLU A 184 -15.07 -8.28 9.96
CA GLU A 184 -16.24 -7.54 9.49
C GLU A 184 -15.85 -6.36 8.62
N PHE A 185 -16.64 -6.07 7.59
CA PHE A 185 -16.56 -4.86 6.79
C PHE A 185 -17.63 -3.89 7.25
N ARG A 186 -17.24 -2.86 8.01
CA ARG A 186 -18.16 -1.92 8.67
C ARG A 186 -18.29 -0.64 7.85
N PRO A 187 -19.48 -0.35 7.28
CA PRO A 187 -19.73 0.93 6.64
C PRO A 187 -19.62 2.08 7.66
N PHE A 188 -19.03 3.19 7.23
CA PHE A 188 -19.06 4.44 7.99
C PHE A 188 -20.42 5.13 7.74
N ASP A 189 -21.42 4.79 8.52
CA ASP A 189 -22.71 5.49 8.59
C ASP A 189 -22.72 6.45 9.78
N ASP A 190 -23.79 7.26 9.90
CA ASP A 190 -23.95 8.26 10.97
C ASP A 190 -23.97 7.65 12.39
N GLY A 191 -24.10 6.34 12.53
CA GLY A 191 -24.07 5.60 13.78
C GLY A 191 -22.76 4.87 14.05
N THR A 192 -21.87 4.79 13.10
CA THR A 192 -20.60 4.05 13.22
C THR A 192 -19.52 4.91 13.88
N VAL A 193 -19.76 5.37 15.09
CA VAL A 193 -18.70 5.72 16.02
C VAL A 193 -18.11 4.41 16.50
N ILE A 194 -16.91 4.06 16.05
CA ILE A 194 -16.22 2.86 16.53
C ILE A 194 -15.58 3.24 17.87
N PRO A 195 -16.15 2.79 19.01
CA PRO A 195 -15.50 2.99 20.28
C PRO A 195 -14.27 2.09 20.28
N ALA A 196 -13.08 2.63 20.38
CA ALA A 196 -12.00 1.86 20.92
C ALA A 196 -12.19 1.83 22.43
N ASP A 197 -12.37 0.67 22.99
CA ASP A 197 -12.35 0.41 24.42
C ASP A 197 -10.92 0.56 24.98
N HIS A 198 -10.30 1.72 24.75
CA HIS A 198 -9.05 2.07 25.37
C HIS A 198 -9.31 3.15 26.41
N VAL A 199 -9.32 2.73 27.65
CA VAL A 199 -9.26 3.63 28.81
C VAL A 199 -7.79 3.97 29.04
N VAL A 200 -7.38 5.17 28.67
CA VAL A 200 -6.08 5.73 29.10
C VAL A 200 -6.40 6.71 30.24
N ASP A 201 -5.83 6.49 31.42
CA ASP A 201 -5.95 7.33 32.62
C ASP A 201 -7.40 7.61 33.10
N GLY A 202 -8.29 6.62 32.97
CA GLY A 202 -9.66 6.72 33.47
C GLY A 202 -10.60 7.57 32.59
N SER A 203 -10.13 8.07 31.45
CA SER A 203 -10.95 8.76 30.46
C SER A 203 -11.21 7.85 29.26
N ALA A 204 -12.48 7.75 28.84
CA ALA A 204 -12.84 7.05 27.62
C ALA A 204 -12.19 7.79 26.42
N CYS A 205 -11.16 7.20 25.84
CA CYS A 205 -10.59 7.70 24.61
C CYS A 205 -11.35 7.06 23.44
N ILE A 206 -12.19 7.84 22.78
CA ILE A 206 -12.84 7.39 21.54
C ILE A 206 -11.78 7.45 20.45
N VAL A 207 -11.13 6.33 20.17
CA VAL A 207 -10.27 6.18 18.99
C VAL A 207 -11.18 5.97 17.80
N CYS A 208 -11.52 7.05 17.12
CA CYS A 208 -12.29 6.99 15.89
C CYS A 208 -11.38 6.57 14.74
N LYS A 209 -11.71 5.48 14.04
CA LYS A 209 -11.02 5.03 12.82
C LYS A 209 -11.53 5.77 11.57
N ASP A 210 -12.51 6.67 11.69
CA ASP A 210 -13.06 7.43 10.57
C ASP A 210 -12.14 8.60 10.19
N PHE A 211 -11.47 8.44 9.05
CA PHE A 211 -10.62 9.45 8.42
C PHE A 211 -11.21 9.96 7.09
N ARG A 212 -12.53 9.86 6.89
CA ARG A 212 -13.18 10.43 5.69
C ARG A 212 -13.06 11.94 5.60
N GLY A 213 -12.94 12.63 6.72
CA GLY A 213 -12.63 14.05 6.83
C GLY A 213 -11.22 14.29 7.31
N LEU A 214 -10.64 15.44 6.97
CA LEU A 214 -9.29 15.83 7.40
C LEU A 214 -9.24 15.95 8.92
N ARG A 215 -8.44 15.13 9.56
CA ARG A 215 -8.23 15.17 11.02
C ARG A 215 -6.82 14.76 11.41
N THR A 216 -6.38 15.25 12.56
CA THR A 216 -5.09 14.90 13.16
C THR A 216 -5.07 13.42 13.54
N ILE A 217 -3.96 12.74 13.23
CA ILE A 217 -3.73 11.33 13.59
C ILE A 217 -3.63 11.21 15.11
N GLY A 218 -2.86 12.09 15.77
CA GLY A 218 -2.63 12.05 17.21
C GLY A 218 -2.06 10.70 17.64
N GLY A 219 -2.49 10.21 18.78
CA GLY A 219 -2.12 8.89 19.29
C GLY A 219 -2.88 7.71 18.66
N THR A 220 -3.63 7.92 17.55
CA THR A 220 -4.33 6.83 16.88
C THR A 220 -3.33 5.84 16.29
N VAL A 221 -3.43 4.57 16.69
CA VAL A 221 -2.66 3.46 16.12
C VAL A 221 -3.44 2.88 14.95
N LEU A 222 -2.81 2.80 13.79
CA LEU A 222 -3.38 2.23 12.57
C LEU A 222 -2.50 1.10 12.05
N ASP A 223 -3.09 -0.04 11.80
CA ASP A 223 -2.71 -1.08 10.84
C ASP A 223 -4.02 -1.62 10.27
N ASP A 224 -4.72 -0.74 9.54
CA ASP A 224 -6.14 -0.89 9.21
C ASP A 224 -6.36 -0.80 7.71
N ALA A 225 -7.27 -1.63 7.20
CA ALA A 225 -7.74 -1.55 5.83
C ALA A 225 -9.05 -0.76 5.73
N TYR A 226 -9.18 -0.01 4.63
CA TYR A 226 -10.34 0.81 4.29
C TYR A 226 -10.79 0.46 2.88
N SER A 227 -11.99 -0.09 2.75
CA SER A 227 -12.55 -0.55 1.49
C SER A 227 -13.65 0.36 0.96
N THR A 228 -14.16 0.06 -0.24
CA THR A 228 -15.16 0.88 -0.92
C THR A 228 -14.68 2.33 -1.09
N PRO A 229 -13.60 2.55 -1.86
CA PRO A 229 -12.99 3.87 -1.98
C PRO A 229 -13.93 4.85 -2.68
N ARG A 230 -14.04 6.07 -2.12
CA ARG A 230 -14.69 7.21 -2.79
C ARG A 230 -13.83 7.66 -3.96
N ARG A 231 -14.47 7.83 -5.11
CA ARG A 231 -13.78 8.21 -6.34
C ARG A 231 -14.28 9.55 -6.85
N GLY A 232 -13.36 10.32 -7.44
CA GLY A 232 -13.72 11.50 -8.22
C GLY A 232 -14.32 11.13 -9.58
N ASP A 233 -14.72 12.15 -10.35
CA ASP A 233 -15.29 11.98 -11.69
C ASP A 233 -14.30 11.33 -12.68
N ASP A 234 -13.01 11.41 -12.40
CA ASP A 234 -11.92 10.75 -13.14
C ASP A 234 -11.71 9.27 -12.78
N GLY A 235 -12.51 8.74 -11.86
CA GLY A 235 -12.42 7.36 -11.36
C GLY A 235 -11.32 7.11 -10.35
N TRP A 236 -10.54 8.12 -9.96
CA TRP A 236 -9.46 8.00 -8.97
C TRP A 236 -9.95 8.24 -7.55
N SER A 237 -9.37 7.51 -6.60
CA SER A 237 -9.51 7.76 -5.16
C SER A 237 -8.21 8.38 -4.65
N ARG A 238 -8.29 9.44 -3.81
CA ARG A 238 -7.11 10.19 -3.36
C ARG A 238 -7.10 10.36 -1.85
N ALA A 239 -6.19 9.63 -1.19
CA ALA A 239 -5.86 9.86 0.20
C ALA A 239 -4.92 11.06 0.33
N ARG A 240 -4.97 11.76 1.47
CA ARG A 240 -4.20 12.97 1.71
C ARG A 240 -3.54 12.94 3.08
N LEU A 241 -2.27 13.28 3.11
CA LEU A 241 -1.48 13.46 4.32
C LEU A 241 -0.96 14.90 4.36
N ARG A 242 -1.49 15.72 5.28
CA ARG A 242 -0.99 17.08 5.51
C ARG A 242 0.01 17.07 6.64
N GLY A 243 1.24 17.46 6.35
CA GLY A 243 2.32 17.52 7.32
C GLY A 243 2.23 18.72 8.26
N SER A 244 3.11 18.73 9.27
CA SER A 244 3.28 19.87 10.19
C SER A 244 3.78 21.15 9.49
N ASP A 245 4.34 21.01 8.29
CA ASP A 245 4.74 22.09 7.38
C ASP A 245 3.58 22.63 6.53
N HIS A 246 2.35 22.17 6.77
CA HIS A 246 1.12 22.47 6.04
C HIS A 246 1.10 22.07 4.57
N ARG A 247 2.17 21.50 4.03
CA ARG A 247 2.18 20.91 2.69
C ARG A 247 1.44 19.57 2.70
N GLU A 248 0.84 19.24 1.58
CA GLU A 248 -0.04 18.07 1.47
C GLU A 248 0.52 17.06 0.46
N ILE A 249 0.78 15.83 0.94
CA ILE A 249 1.05 14.69 0.06
C ILE A 249 -0.31 14.11 -0.35
N VAL A 250 -0.49 13.92 -1.64
CA VAL A 250 -1.64 13.21 -2.22
C VAL A 250 -1.16 11.89 -2.79
N ILE A 251 -1.75 10.82 -2.31
CA ILE A 251 -1.58 9.50 -2.92
C ILE A 251 -2.87 9.12 -3.62
N GLY A 252 -2.78 8.80 -4.91
CA GLY A 252 -3.92 8.45 -5.75
C GLY A 252 -3.88 6.98 -6.15
N MET A 253 -5.02 6.31 -6.11
CA MET A 253 -5.19 5.01 -6.73
C MET A 253 -6.26 5.07 -7.82
N GLY A 254 -5.93 4.59 -9.01
CA GLY A 254 -6.80 4.52 -10.17
C GLY A 254 -7.83 3.39 -10.10
N PRO A 255 -8.60 3.20 -11.16
CA PRO A 255 -9.49 2.05 -11.31
C PRO A 255 -8.74 0.71 -11.13
N GLY A 256 -9.42 -0.29 -10.57
CA GLY A 256 -8.83 -1.62 -10.26
C GLY A 256 -8.35 -1.75 -8.83
N PHE A 257 -7.95 -0.68 -8.17
CA PHE A 257 -7.70 -0.73 -6.71
C PHE A 257 -9.02 -0.68 -5.93
N ARG A 258 -9.10 -1.39 -4.81
CA ARG A 258 -10.33 -1.54 -4.00
C ARG A 258 -10.16 -1.14 -2.54
N THR A 259 -8.92 -1.06 -2.07
CA THR A 259 -8.64 -0.94 -0.63
C THR A 259 -7.42 -0.05 -0.39
N TRP A 260 -7.51 0.78 0.62
CA TRP A 260 -6.38 1.45 1.25
C TRP A 260 -5.95 0.65 2.48
N GLN A 261 -4.67 0.31 2.62
CA GLN A 261 -4.09 -0.09 3.91
C GLN A 261 -3.36 1.11 4.49
N VAL A 262 -3.52 1.33 5.79
CA VAL A 262 -2.86 2.44 6.49
C VAL A 262 -2.16 1.91 7.73
N CYS A 263 -0.85 2.16 7.83
CA CYS A 263 -0.05 1.75 8.99
C CYS A 263 0.76 2.92 9.54
N THR A 264 0.58 3.23 10.83
CA THR A 264 1.32 4.30 11.52
C THR A 264 2.70 3.88 12.01
N GLY A 265 3.10 2.62 11.80
CA GLY A 265 4.43 2.11 12.09
C GLY A 265 4.74 1.99 13.58
N ASP A 266 3.74 1.73 14.42
CA ASP A 266 3.90 1.60 15.86
C ASP A 266 4.74 0.37 16.25
N ASP A 267 4.67 -0.71 15.46
CA ASP A 267 5.41 -1.96 15.69
C ASP A 267 6.86 -1.93 15.14
N LEU A 268 7.29 -0.83 14.54
CA LEU A 268 8.67 -0.67 14.08
C LEU A 268 9.62 -0.49 15.27
N GLU A 269 10.94 -0.69 15.03
CA GLU A 269 11.97 -0.40 16.03
C GLU A 269 11.81 1.03 16.57
N SER A 270 12.10 1.23 17.85
CA SER A 270 11.77 2.44 18.60
C SER A 270 12.30 3.74 18.01
N ASP A 271 13.40 3.71 17.25
CA ASP A 271 13.97 4.86 16.56
C ASP A 271 13.27 5.18 15.23
N ARG A 272 12.40 4.28 14.75
CA ARG A 272 11.64 4.40 13.50
C ARG A 272 10.13 4.44 13.72
N ALA A 273 9.67 4.00 14.88
CA ALA A 273 8.26 3.98 15.23
C ALA A 273 7.65 5.36 15.02
N ARG A 274 6.52 5.42 14.30
CA ARG A 274 5.75 6.62 14.00
C ARG A 274 6.52 7.73 13.27
N GLN A 275 7.66 7.43 12.62
CA GLN A 275 8.44 8.40 11.84
C GLN A 275 7.91 8.58 10.41
N ALA A 276 7.08 7.68 9.94
CA ALA A 276 6.39 7.71 8.66
C ALA A 276 5.06 6.96 8.76
N ILE A 277 4.20 7.13 7.78
CA ILE A 277 2.93 6.42 7.66
C ILE A 277 2.90 5.69 6.32
N ALA A 278 2.59 4.40 6.32
CA ALA A 278 2.26 3.71 5.08
C ALA A 278 0.81 4.00 4.69
N ILE A 279 0.59 4.38 3.43
CA ILE A 279 -0.73 4.48 2.81
C ILE A 279 -0.65 3.69 1.52
N GLU A 280 -1.21 2.49 1.54
CA GLU A 280 -0.97 1.48 0.53
C GLU A 280 -2.18 1.31 -0.39
N PRO A 281 -2.05 1.59 -1.69
CA PRO A 281 -3.06 1.19 -2.66
C PRO A 281 -3.02 -0.34 -2.86
N MET A 282 -4.16 -1.02 -2.69
CA MET A 282 -4.30 -2.47 -2.88
C MET A 282 -5.48 -2.80 -3.78
N THR A 283 -5.30 -3.78 -4.68
CA THR A 283 -6.37 -4.24 -5.59
C THR A 283 -7.36 -5.17 -4.89
N CYS A 284 -7.02 -5.70 -3.73
CA CYS A 284 -7.88 -6.55 -2.93
C CYS A 284 -7.69 -6.27 -1.43
N PRO A 285 -8.71 -6.49 -0.60
CA PRO A 285 -8.58 -6.37 0.85
C PRO A 285 -7.70 -7.48 1.44
N PRO A 286 -7.27 -7.35 2.71
CA PRO A 286 -6.61 -8.43 3.42
C PRO A 286 -7.44 -9.72 3.37
N ASN A 287 -6.77 -10.86 3.29
CA ASN A 287 -7.35 -12.22 3.27
C ASN A 287 -8.30 -12.53 2.09
N ALA A 288 -8.29 -11.73 1.03
CA ALA A 288 -9.25 -11.82 -0.07
C ALA A 288 -9.26 -13.21 -0.74
N PHE A 289 -8.11 -13.85 -0.95
CA PHE A 289 -8.04 -15.17 -1.58
C PHE A 289 -8.65 -16.29 -0.71
N ALA A 290 -8.67 -16.11 0.62
CA ALA A 290 -9.19 -17.11 1.55
C ALA A 290 -10.68 -16.91 1.89
N SER A 291 -11.14 -15.65 1.98
CA SER A 291 -12.48 -15.32 2.44
C SER A 291 -13.27 -14.40 1.50
N GLY A 292 -12.62 -13.83 0.48
CA GLY A 292 -13.26 -12.92 -0.45
C GLY A 292 -14.00 -13.63 -1.58
N THR A 293 -14.73 -12.83 -2.35
CA THR A 293 -15.49 -13.26 -3.54
C THR A 293 -14.72 -12.89 -4.81
N GLU A 294 -14.59 -13.86 -5.71
CA GLU A 294 -13.99 -13.64 -7.04
C GLU A 294 -14.73 -12.53 -7.80
N GLY A 295 -13.97 -11.60 -8.36
CA GLY A 295 -14.47 -10.45 -9.13
C GLY A 295 -14.88 -9.27 -8.26
N ASP A 296 -15.41 -9.49 -7.06
CA ASP A 296 -15.77 -8.45 -6.13
C ASP A 296 -14.57 -8.03 -5.25
N ASP A 297 -13.94 -9.01 -4.59
CA ASP A 297 -12.84 -8.75 -3.66
C ASP A 297 -11.46 -8.93 -4.28
N PHE A 298 -11.29 -9.85 -5.23
CA PHE A 298 -10.01 -10.06 -5.92
C PHE A 298 -10.20 -10.41 -7.40
N ASP A 299 -9.17 -10.14 -8.19
CA ASP A 299 -9.18 -10.39 -9.63
C ASP A 299 -8.76 -11.81 -9.94
N VAL A 300 -9.36 -12.37 -10.99
CA VAL A 300 -8.93 -13.63 -11.63
C VAL A 300 -8.50 -13.32 -13.05
N VAL A 301 -7.27 -13.67 -13.37
CA VAL A 301 -6.68 -13.41 -14.68
C VAL A 301 -6.69 -14.67 -15.52
N GLU A 302 -7.42 -14.64 -16.63
CA GLU A 302 -7.50 -15.75 -17.59
C GLU A 302 -6.15 -16.03 -18.26
N PRO A 303 -5.91 -17.24 -18.80
CA PRO A 303 -4.71 -17.53 -19.59
C PRO A 303 -4.49 -16.51 -20.71
N GLY A 304 -3.30 -15.87 -20.72
CA GLY A 304 -2.98 -14.80 -21.66
C GLY A 304 -3.63 -13.44 -21.35
N GLY A 305 -4.54 -13.39 -20.37
CA GLY A 305 -5.15 -12.17 -19.86
C GLY A 305 -4.16 -11.32 -19.05
N ARG A 306 -4.62 -10.11 -18.70
CA ARG A 306 -3.83 -9.15 -17.92
C ARG A 306 -4.68 -8.39 -16.91
N LEU A 307 -4.05 -8.00 -15.80
CA LEU A 307 -4.50 -6.98 -14.86
C LEU A 307 -3.54 -5.80 -14.97
N ALA A 308 -4.07 -4.60 -15.16
CA ALA A 308 -3.27 -3.37 -15.19
C ALA A 308 -3.86 -2.34 -14.22
N VAL A 309 -2.99 -1.66 -13.48
CA VAL A 309 -3.36 -0.66 -12.49
C VAL A 309 -2.40 0.52 -12.53
N GLU A 310 -2.88 1.69 -12.08
CA GLU A 310 -2.08 2.90 -11.96
C GLU A 310 -2.32 3.56 -10.60
N TRP A 311 -1.25 4.06 -10.00
CA TRP A 311 -1.30 4.88 -8.81
C TRP A 311 -0.30 6.03 -8.88
N SER A 312 -0.42 7.01 -8.01
CA SER A 312 0.46 8.18 -7.99
C SER A 312 0.73 8.66 -6.58
N VAL A 313 1.83 9.37 -6.42
CA VAL A 313 2.13 10.12 -5.20
C VAL A 313 2.71 11.47 -5.58
N SER A 314 2.14 12.56 -5.04
CA SER A 314 2.57 13.93 -5.35
C SER A 314 2.56 14.80 -4.10
N LEU A 315 3.33 15.88 -4.16
CA LEU A 315 3.34 16.93 -3.16
C LEU A 315 2.65 18.17 -3.75
N LEU A 316 1.51 18.55 -3.18
CA LEU A 316 0.83 19.76 -3.63
C LEU A 316 1.65 21.01 -3.28
N PRO A 317 1.64 22.02 -4.17
CA PRO A 317 2.22 23.32 -3.83
C PRO A 317 1.54 23.88 -2.59
N ASP A 318 2.28 24.75 -1.86
CA ASP A 318 1.67 25.48 -0.75
C ASP A 318 0.42 26.18 -1.25
N SER A 319 -0.73 25.85 -0.66
CA SER A 319 -1.91 26.69 -0.78
C SER A 319 -1.58 27.99 -0.05
N ALA A 320 -0.94 28.92 -0.77
CA ALA A 320 -0.76 30.28 -0.28
C ALA A 320 -2.12 30.80 0.16
N GLY A 321 -2.23 31.17 1.44
CA GLY A 321 -3.42 31.58 2.14
C GLY A 321 -4.12 32.80 1.55
#